data_ec15a6bcc099119a3f5a3ef3c446b998
#
_entry.id   ec15a6bcc099119a3f5a3ef3c446b998
#
_cell.length_a   1.000
_cell.length_b   1.000
_cell.length_c   1.000
_cell.angle_alpha   90.00
_cell.angle_beta   90.00
_cell.angle_gamma   90.00
#
_symmetry.space_group_name_H-M   'P 1'
#
loop_
_entity.id
_entity.type
_entity.pdbx_description
1 polymer ?
#
loop_
_entity_poly.entity_id
_entity_poly.type
_entity_poly.pdbx_seq_one_letter_code
_entity_poly.pdbx_strand_id
1 'polypeptide(L)'
;MKILQVGLGNNPGGMEAFVMNYFRELAKQGITFDFVCMYHKIAYEEEIRQLGGRVFYVPNVKKDYFGYVKAFLELLQREQYDIIHVNMLSAANIVPLRLAKKVGGGKVIAHSHNASAPGTLRKILDRLNRP
;
A
#
# COMPACT_ATOMS: atom_id res chain seq x y z
N MET A 1 14.20 0.61 4.56
CA MET A 1 13.15 -0.32 4.13
C MET A 1 12.02 0.44 3.45
N LYS A 2 11.61 -0.02 2.30
CA LYS A 2 10.54 0.59 1.51
C LYS A 2 9.30 -0.28 1.50
N ILE A 3 8.17 0.30 1.86
CA ILE A 3 6.88 -0.41 1.89
C ILE A 3 5.93 0.29 0.92
N LEU A 4 5.29 -0.48 0.05
CA LEU A 4 4.25 0.04 -0.83
C LEU A 4 2.88 -0.26 -0.23
N GLN A 5 2.08 0.78 -0.05
CA GLN A 5 0.69 0.67 0.38
C GLN A 5 -0.22 0.71 -0.84
N VAL A 6 -1.04 -0.31 -1.00
CA VAL A 6 -1.97 -0.43 -2.12
C VAL A 6 -3.40 -0.48 -1.57
N GLY A 7 -4.32 0.21 -2.22
CA GLY A 7 -5.73 0.07 -1.94
C GLY A 7 -6.40 1.23 -1.23
N LEU A 8 -5.65 2.24 -0.82
CA LEU A 8 -6.23 3.41 -0.16
C LEU A 8 -7.04 4.24 -1.17
N GLY A 9 -8.18 4.74 -0.70
CA GLY A 9 -9.06 5.56 -1.50
C GLY A 9 -8.90 7.05 -1.23
N ASN A 10 -9.87 7.81 -1.76
CA ASN A 10 -9.87 9.27 -1.64
C ASN A 10 -10.60 9.78 -0.38
N ASN A 11 -11.35 8.93 0.29
CA ASN A 11 -12.07 9.31 1.51
C ASN A 11 -11.30 8.84 2.74
N PRO A 12 -11.17 9.68 3.78
CA PRO A 12 -10.48 9.29 5.00
C PRO A 12 -11.34 8.36 5.86
N GLY A 13 -11.44 7.09 5.45
CA GLY A 13 -12.17 6.07 6.17
C GLY A 13 -11.31 5.33 7.19
N GLY A 14 -11.89 4.26 7.76
CA GLY A 14 -11.19 3.46 8.78
C GLY A 14 -9.92 2.81 8.29
N MET A 15 -9.92 2.29 7.06
CA MET A 15 -8.74 1.67 6.47
C MET A 15 -7.61 2.69 6.28
N GLU A 16 -7.93 3.85 5.75
CA GLU A 16 -6.96 4.92 5.54
C GLU A 16 -6.38 5.43 6.86
N ALA A 17 -7.23 5.63 7.86
CA ALA A 17 -6.79 6.06 9.18
C ALA A 17 -5.88 5.02 9.84
N PHE A 18 -6.21 3.74 9.69
CA PHE A 18 -5.42 2.65 10.24
C PHE A 18 -4.00 2.65 9.65
N VAL A 19 -3.89 2.75 8.33
CA VAL A 19 -2.60 2.78 7.65
C VAL A 19 -1.80 4.02 8.05
N MET A 20 -2.44 5.17 8.14
CA MET A 20 -1.76 6.41 8.52
C MET A 20 -1.22 6.37 9.95
N ASN A 21 -1.96 5.76 10.87
CA ASN A 21 -1.46 5.62 12.24
C ASN A 21 -0.13 4.84 12.29
N TYR A 22 -0.03 3.78 11.51
CA TYR A 22 1.21 3.02 11.44
C TYR A 22 2.30 3.76 10.70
N PHE A 23 1.96 4.47 9.63
CA PHE A 23 2.95 5.24 8.89
C PHE A 23 3.61 6.30 9.77
N ARG A 24 2.81 7.01 10.56
CA ARG A 24 3.34 8.04 11.47
C ARG A 24 4.40 7.45 12.42
N GLU A 25 4.12 6.27 12.97
CA GLU A 25 5.06 5.62 13.88
C GLU A 25 6.29 5.07 13.16
N LEU A 26 6.10 4.41 12.02
CA LEU A 26 7.22 3.83 11.27
C LEU A 26 8.12 4.89 10.64
N ALA A 27 7.56 6.01 10.24
CA ALA A 27 8.35 7.12 9.70
C ALA A 27 9.37 7.63 10.71
N LYS A 28 9.02 7.62 12.00
CA LYS A 28 9.95 8.00 13.07
C LYS A 28 11.15 7.05 13.16
N GLN A 29 10.99 5.82 12.67
CA GLN A 29 12.03 4.81 12.67
C GLN A 29 12.80 4.75 11.34
N GLY A 30 12.58 5.70 10.45
CA GLY A 30 13.25 5.74 9.16
C GLY A 30 12.66 4.82 8.10
N ILE A 31 11.49 4.24 8.35
CA ILE A 31 10.82 3.38 7.38
C ILE A 31 9.99 4.23 6.43
N THR A 32 10.17 4.01 5.14
CA THR A 32 9.51 4.80 4.10
C THR A 32 8.30 4.08 3.54
N PHE A 33 7.17 4.79 3.47
CA PHE A 33 5.97 4.31 2.80
C PHE A 33 5.82 5.04 1.47
N ASP A 34 5.56 4.28 0.41
CA ASP A 34 5.02 4.80 -0.84
C ASP A 34 3.58 4.30 -0.96
N PHE A 35 2.80 5.03 -1.72
CA PHE A 35 1.38 4.73 -1.91
C PHE A 35 1.07 4.69 -3.40
N VAL A 36 0.30 3.69 -3.83
CA VAL A 36 -0.25 3.68 -5.17
C VAL A 36 -1.76 3.86 -5.07
N CYS A 37 -2.29 4.80 -5.84
CA CYS A 37 -3.70 5.17 -5.79
C CYS A 37 -4.29 5.17 -7.20
N MET A 38 -5.44 4.50 -7.36
CA MET A 38 -6.14 4.46 -8.65
C MET A 38 -7.28 5.48 -8.74
N TYR A 39 -7.40 6.34 -7.73
CA TYR A 39 -8.38 7.40 -7.70
C TYR A 39 -7.74 8.74 -8.01
N HIS A 40 -8.57 9.77 -8.14
CA HIS A 40 -8.09 11.10 -8.51
C HIS A 40 -7.16 11.71 -7.45
N LYS A 41 -7.47 11.48 -6.18
CA LYS A 41 -6.68 11.98 -5.06
C LYS A 41 -6.73 11.00 -3.91
N ILE A 42 -5.60 10.74 -3.28
CA ILE A 42 -5.54 9.88 -2.10
C ILE A 42 -5.86 10.68 -0.85
N ALA A 43 -6.52 10.03 0.12
CA ALA A 43 -6.74 10.62 1.43
C ALA A 43 -5.40 10.88 2.12
N TYR A 44 -5.32 11.95 2.90
CA TYR A 44 -4.13 12.33 3.66
C TYR A 44 -2.89 12.64 2.80
N GLU A 45 -3.07 13.03 1.53
CA GLU A 45 -1.95 13.23 0.62
C GLU A 45 -0.90 14.19 1.17
N GLU A 46 -1.33 15.32 1.73
CA GLU A 46 -0.41 16.30 2.30
C GLU A 46 0.43 15.73 3.43
N GLU A 47 -0.21 15.04 4.35
CA GLU A 47 0.50 14.43 5.47
C GLU A 47 1.45 13.34 5.00
N ILE A 48 1.04 12.54 4.02
CA ILE A 48 1.89 11.51 3.43
C ILE A 48 3.19 12.14 2.93
N ARG A 49 3.08 13.24 2.20
CA ARG A 49 4.25 13.93 1.65
C ARG A 49 5.11 14.56 2.74
N GLN A 50 4.50 15.12 3.77
CA GLN A 50 5.23 15.69 4.90
C GLN A 50 6.03 14.63 5.67
N LEU A 51 5.53 13.40 5.73
CA LEU A 51 6.21 12.29 6.37
C LEU A 51 7.28 11.64 5.47
N GLY A 52 7.49 12.16 4.27
CA GLY A 52 8.48 11.65 3.33
C GLY A 52 7.96 10.57 2.41
N GLY A 53 6.66 10.28 2.42
CA GLY A 53 6.05 9.33 1.51
C GLY A 53 5.83 9.89 0.13
N ARG A 54 5.76 9.00 -0.86
CA ARG A 54 5.44 9.35 -2.24
C ARG A 54 4.12 8.72 -2.63
N VAL A 55 3.37 9.40 -3.50
CA VAL A 55 2.11 8.88 -4.03
C VAL A 55 2.23 8.72 -5.54
N PHE A 56 1.95 7.53 -6.01
CA PHE A 56 1.95 7.23 -7.45
C PHE A 56 0.51 6.98 -7.89
N TYR A 57 0.04 7.79 -8.81
CA TYR A 57 -1.31 7.65 -9.35
C TYR A 57 -1.29 6.76 -10.58
N VAL A 58 -2.21 5.80 -10.61
CA VAL A 58 -2.36 4.86 -11.72
C VAL A 58 -3.79 4.89 -12.22
N PRO A 59 -4.06 4.45 -13.46
CA PRO A 59 -5.44 4.37 -13.94
C PRO A 59 -6.31 3.48 -13.07
N ASN A 60 -7.61 3.78 -12.98
CA ASN A 60 -8.55 2.95 -12.25
C ASN A 60 -8.70 1.60 -12.94
N VAL A 61 -8.57 0.52 -12.19
CA VAL A 61 -8.57 -0.84 -12.74
C VAL A 61 -9.88 -1.20 -13.45
N LYS A 62 -10.99 -0.63 -13.00
CA LYS A 62 -12.30 -0.88 -13.63
C LYS A 62 -12.49 -0.09 -14.92
N LYS A 63 -11.84 1.06 -15.05
CA LYS A 63 -11.96 1.94 -16.21
C LYS A 63 -10.91 1.64 -17.27
N ASP A 64 -9.72 1.29 -16.85
CA ASP A 64 -8.60 1.02 -17.75
C ASP A 64 -7.72 -0.09 -17.16
N TYR A 65 -8.15 -1.33 -17.36
CA TYR A 65 -7.47 -2.49 -16.81
C TYR A 65 -6.02 -2.58 -17.27
N PHE A 66 -5.79 -2.45 -18.58
CA PHE A 66 -4.44 -2.60 -19.12
C PHE A 66 -3.53 -1.47 -18.68
N GLY A 67 -4.05 -0.24 -18.62
CA GLY A 67 -3.29 0.89 -18.10
C GLY A 67 -2.90 0.71 -16.65
N TYR A 68 -3.81 0.21 -15.84
CA TYR A 68 -3.53 -0.11 -14.43
C TYR A 68 -2.42 -1.16 -14.31
N VAL A 69 -2.56 -2.26 -15.04
CA VAL A 69 -1.57 -3.35 -14.99
C VAL A 69 -0.20 -2.85 -15.40
N LYS A 70 -0.13 -2.11 -16.51
CA LYS A 70 1.15 -1.60 -17.01
C LYS A 70 1.81 -0.66 -16.01
N ALA A 71 1.06 0.31 -15.49
CA ALA A 71 1.60 1.30 -14.55
C ALA A 71 2.03 0.64 -13.24
N PHE A 72 1.23 -0.29 -12.74
CA PHE A 72 1.54 -0.99 -11.50
C PHE A 72 2.79 -1.85 -11.63
N LEU A 73 2.90 -2.62 -12.72
CA LEU A 73 4.09 -3.45 -12.95
C LEU A 73 5.35 -2.61 -13.13
N GLU A 74 5.25 -1.49 -13.85
CA GLU A 74 6.38 -0.57 -14.02
C GLU A 74 6.85 -0.03 -12.67
N LEU A 75 5.91 0.32 -11.79
CA LEU A 75 6.22 0.81 -10.45
C LEU A 75 6.96 -0.25 -9.64
N LEU A 76 6.45 -1.48 -9.63
CA LEU A 76 7.07 -2.57 -8.86
C LEU A 76 8.47 -2.88 -9.36
N GLN A 77 8.69 -2.88 -10.67
CA GLN A 77 9.99 -3.18 -11.26
C GLN A 77 10.99 -2.06 -11.01
N ARG A 78 10.54 -0.82 -11.07
CA ARG A 78 11.42 0.34 -10.92
C ARG A 78 11.84 0.56 -9.47
N GLU A 79 10.90 0.46 -8.52
CA GLU A 79 11.14 0.85 -7.13
C GLU A 79 11.63 -0.28 -6.23
N GLN A 80 11.30 -1.52 -6.54
CA GLN A 80 11.73 -2.71 -5.79
C GLN A 80 11.44 -2.61 -4.30
N TYR A 81 10.17 -2.78 -3.93
CA TYR A 81 9.72 -2.68 -2.56
C TYR A 81 10.11 -3.91 -1.73
N ASP A 82 10.45 -3.69 -0.47
CA ASP A 82 10.70 -4.78 0.48
C ASP A 82 9.39 -5.46 0.90
N ILE A 83 8.35 -4.67 1.07
CA ILE A 83 7.01 -5.14 1.43
C ILE A 83 5.98 -4.46 0.54
N ILE A 84 5.05 -5.25 0.01
CA ILE A 84 3.89 -4.74 -0.71
C ILE A 84 2.66 -5.10 0.12
N HIS A 85 2.06 -4.09 0.73
CA HIS A 85 0.93 -4.25 1.63
C HIS A 85 -0.36 -3.92 0.88
N VAL A 86 -1.12 -4.94 0.51
CA VAL A 86 -2.37 -4.79 -0.23
C VAL A 86 -3.52 -4.71 0.76
N ASN A 87 -4.08 -3.53 0.90
CA ASN A 87 -5.21 -3.27 1.77
C ASN A 87 -6.50 -3.52 1.00
N MET A 88 -7.40 -4.32 1.56
CA MET A 88 -8.64 -4.68 0.91
C MET A 88 -9.81 -4.51 1.85
N LEU A 89 -10.88 -3.86 1.39
CA LEU A 89 -12.16 -3.82 2.09
C LEU A 89 -12.95 -5.10 1.84
N SER A 90 -12.74 -5.71 0.69
CA SER A 90 -13.35 -6.98 0.30
C SER A 90 -12.42 -7.68 -0.66
N ALA A 91 -12.72 -8.92 -1.01
CA ALA A 91 -11.96 -9.65 -2.01
C ALA A 91 -12.25 -9.20 -3.45
N ALA A 92 -12.97 -8.10 -3.63
CA ALA A 92 -13.44 -7.67 -4.95
C ALA A 92 -12.32 -7.25 -5.90
N ASN A 93 -11.21 -6.72 -5.39
CA ASN A 93 -10.08 -6.33 -6.23
C ASN A 93 -8.82 -7.06 -5.82
N ILE A 94 -8.59 -8.22 -6.43
CA ILE A 94 -7.41 -9.04 -6.18
C ILE A 94 -6.29 -8.79 -7.20
N VAL A 95 -6.51 -7.91 -8.17
CA VAL A 95 -5.54 -7.67 -9.24
C VAL A 95 -4.18 -7.22 -8.70
N PRO A 96 -4.11 -6.21 -7.81
CA PRO A 96 -2.80 -5.81 -7.29
C PRO A 96 -2.09 -6.93 -6.52
N LEU A 97 -2.84 -7.77 -5.81
CA LEU A 97 -2.26 -8.90 -5.10
C LEU A 97 -1.63 -9.90 -6.06
N ARG A 98 -2.34 -10.23 -7.16
CA ARG A 98 -1.82 -11.14 -8.18
C ARG A 98 -0.58 -10.59 -8.86
N LEU A 99 -0.60 -9.30 -9.21
CA LEU A 99 0.54 -8.66 -9.86
C LEU A 99 1.77 -8.62 -8.96
N ALA A 100 1.57 -8.28 -7.70
CA ALA A 100 2.67 -8.23 -6.74
C ALA A 100 3.31 -9.60 -6.56
N LYS A 101 2.51 -10.66 -6.46
CA LYS A 101 3.03 -12.02 -6.35
C LYS A 101 3.75 -12.48 -7.60
N LYS A 102 3.29 -12.05 -8.78
CA LYS A 102 3.88 -12.43 -10.06
C LYS A 102 5.25 -11.80 -10.26
N VAL A 103 5.41 -10.54 -9.88
CA VAL A 103 6.70 -9.84 -10.05
C VAL A 103 7.77 -10.41 -9.11
N GLY A 104 7.37 -10.78 -7.90
CA GLY A 104 8.33 -11.27 -6.91
C GLY A 104 9.18 -10.14 -6.35
N GLY A 105 10.22 -10.48 -5.62
CA GLY A 105 11.21 -9.53 -5.11
C GLY A 105 10.92 -8.97 -3.74
N GLY A 106 9.67 -8.78 -3.37
CA GLY A 106 9.29 -8.29 -2.05
C GLY A 106 8.33 -9.23 -1.36
N LYS A 107 8.12 -9.01 -0.06
CA LYS A 107 7.10 -9.74 0.67
C LYS A 107 5.73 -9.13 0.41
N VAL A 108 4.77 -9.96 0.02
CA VAL A 108 3.41 -9.51 -0.26
C VAL A 108 2.50 -9.88 0.90
N ILE A 109 1.79 -8.89 1.43
CA ILE A 109 0.86 -9.08 2.53
C ILE A 109 -0.52 -8.59 2.10
N ALA A 110 -1.51 -9.47 2.15
CA ALA A 110 -2.89 -9.10 1.92
C ALA A 110 -3.56 -8.86 3.26
N HIS A 111 -4.19 -7.71 3.41
CA HIS A 111 -4.83 -7.33 4.65
C HIS A 111 -6.29 -6.99 4.41
N SER A 112 -7.19 -7.81 4.91
CA SER A 112 -8.63 -7.55 4.83
C SER A 112 -9.05 -6.74 6.04
N HIS A 113 -9.45 -5.49 5.81
CA HIS A 113 -9.90 -4.61 6.87
C HIS A 113 -11.31 -4.93 7.35
N ASN A 114 -12.05 -5.75 6.61
CA ASN A 114 -13.38 -6.20 7.03
C ASN A 114 -13.35 -7.25 8.13
N ALA A 115 -12.26 -8.01 8.21
CA ALA A 115 -12.15 -9.12 9.16
C ALA A 115 -11.64 -8.69 10.53
N SER A 116 -11.48 -7.42 10.78
CA SER A 116 -11.07 -6.87 12.08
C SER A 116 -9.81 -7.53 12.65
N ALA A 117 -8.81 -7.77 11.83
CA ALA A 117 -7.57 -8.40 12.28
C ALA A 117 -6.44 -7.38 12.41
N PRO A 118 -6.38 -6.61 13.52
CA PRO A 118 -5.28 -5.67 13.71
C PRO A 118 -3.92 -6.35 13.83
N GLY A 119 -3.92 -7.67 14.02
CA GLY A 119 -2.70 -8.43 14.19
C GLY A 119 -1.79 -8.48 12.97
N THR A 120 -2.30 -8.25 11.75
CA THR A 120 -1.47 -8.37 10.55
C THR A 120 -0.41 -7.28 10.48
N LEU A 121 -0.81 -6.02 10.68
CA LEU A 121 0.16 -4.92 10.70
C LEU A 121 1.08 -5.02 11.91
N ARG A 122 0.56 -5.49 13.04
CA ARG A 122 1.39 -5.72 14.21
C ARG A 122 2.47 -6.76 13.95
N LYS A 123 2.15 -7.82 13.20
CA LYS A 123 3.14 -8.82 12.79
C LYS A 123 4.20 -8.21 11.88
N ILE A 124 3.83 -7.31 11.00
CA ILE A 124 4.79 -6.58 10.17
C ILE A 124 5.72 -5.76 11.04
N LEU A 125 5.16 -5.00 11.98
CA LEU A 125 5.94 -4.20 12.93
C LEU A 125 6.91 -5.07 13.74
N ASP A 126 6.43 -6.20 14.24
CA ASP A 126 7.27 -7.11 15.02
C ASP A 126 8.45 -7.63 14.20
N ARG A 127 8.21 -7.95 12.91
CA ARG A 127 9.27 -8.39 12.02
C ARG A 127 10.29 -7.30 11.72
N LEU A 128 9.82 -6.06 11.57
CA LEU A 128 10.69 -4.92 11.29
C LEU A 128 11.56 -4.56 12.49
N ASN A 129 11.08 -4.82 13.70
CA ASN A 129 11.78 -4.50 14.93
C ASN A 129 12.68 -5.64 15.43
N ARG A 130 12.72 -6.76 14.73
CA ARG A 130 13.65 -7.85 15.10
C ARG A 130 15.07 -7.50 14.69
N PRO A 131 16.04 -7.72 15.59
CA PRO A 131 17.44 -7.52 15.26
C PRO A 131 17.94 -8.50 14.21
#